data_1498803ca3411f1198a484518fa0b3a8
#
_entry.id   1498803ca3411f1198a484518fa0b3a8
#
_cell.length_a   1.000
_cell.length_b   1.000
_cell.length_c   1.000
_cell.angle_alpha   90.00
_cell.angle_beta   90.00
_cell.angle_gamma   90.00
#
_symmetry.space_group_name_H-M   'P 1'
#
loop_
_entity.id
_entity.type
_entity.pdbx_description
1 polymer ?
#
loop_
_entity_poly.entity_id
_entity_poly.type
_entity_poly.pdbx_seq_one_letter_code
_entity_poly.pdbx_strand_id
1 'polypeptide(L)'
;DETPYTGWLTLDHKTYYLGENGVMTVGWLLLDGNYYYFSDSGEMQTGWHFISNNWYYLAKDTGIMYSSGWHADPETQTMYYFYSWGGAARNTTLTLNGYRVKFLSWGGISGSTWLYRDGSWYYVKKYSCITDGWHQIDGAWYFMNADGAIRQNESFTYDNNLYFVNNSGKMYQNQWLNWDGKYYYLRSWGGAVQEGWLKLQNKYYYINEDCSRKTQEAFQYDHNLYFVDENGVMI
;
A
#
# COMPACT_ATOMS: atom_id res chain seq x y z
N ASP A 1 -15.99 54.35 2.71
CA ASP A 1 -16.53 52.99 2.54
C ASP A 1 -15.37 52.03 2.84
N GLU A 2 -15.42 51.35 3.98
CA GLU A 2 -14.47 50.26 4.26
C GLU A 2 -14.92 49.03 3.47
N THR A 3 -14.02 48.51 2.62
CA THR A 3 -14.24 47.26 1.91
C THR A 3 -14.29 46.13 2.96
N PRO A 4 -15.33 45.30 3.01
CA PRO A 4 -15.41 44.23 3.98
C PRO A 4 -14.28 43.24 3.78
N TYR A 5 -13.76 42.69 4.86
CA TYR A 5 -12.80 41.60 4.79
C TYR A 5 -13.46 40.34 4.17
N THR A 6 -12.75 39.68 3.26
CA THR A 6 -13.22 38.46 2.59
C THR A 6 -12.15 37.39 2.62
N GLY A 7 -12.55 36.12 2.52
CA GLY A 7 -11.64 34.98 2.54
C GLY A 7 -11.41 34.38 3.94
N TRP A 8 -10.32 33.70 4.08
CA TRP A 8 -9.96 32.97 5.30
C TRP A 8 -9.56 33.93 6.43
N LEU A 9 -10.10 33.71 7.61
CA LEU A 9 -9.83 34.47 8.84
C LEU A 9 -9.53 33.50 9.99
N THR A 10 -8.41 33.72 10.69
CA THR A 10 -8.13 33.02 11.95
C THR A 10 -8.25 34.00 13.10
N LEU A 11 -9.09 33.68 14.06
CA LEU A 11 -9.33 34.44 15.27
C LEU A 11 -9.42 33.49 16.47
N ASP A 12 -8.68 33.74 17.53
CA ASP A 12 -8.66 32.94 18.77
C ASP A 12 -8.48 31.43 18.51
N HIS A 13 -7.53 31.07 17.64
CA HIS A 13 -7.22 29.69 17.21
C HIS A 13 -8.36 29.00 16.43
N LYS A 14 -9.37 29.73 15.98
CA LYS A 14 -10.47 29.24 15.18
C LYS A 14 -10.38 29.78 13.77
N THR A 15 -10.79 28.99 12.80
CA THR A 15 -10.74 29.38 11.39
C THR A 15 -12.16 29.61 10.87
N TYR A 16 -12.34 30.70 10.16
CA TYR A 16 -13.57 31.17 9.56
C TYR A 16 -13.36 31.45 8.08
N TYR A 17 -14.42 31.50 7.32
CA TYR A 17 -14.40 31.98 5.95
C TYR A 17 -15.48 33.05 5.73
N LEU A 18 -15.11 34.20 5.22
CA LEU A 18 -16.01 35.29 4.89
C LEU A 18 -16.18 35.37 3.37
N GLY A 19 -17.43 35.29 2.92
CA GLY A 19 -17.79 35.40 1.51
C GLY A 19 -17.55 36.82 0.94
N GLU A 20 -17.86 37.00 -0.34
CA GLU A 20 -17.60 38.24 -1.08
C GLU A 20 -18.18 39.50 -0.43
N ASN A 21 -19.24 39.36 0.33
CA ASN A 21 -19.91 40.50 1.06
C ASN A 21 -19.39 40.65 2.49
N GLY A 22 -18.30 39.97 2.89
CA GLY A 22 -17.85 39.95 4.28
C GLY A 22 -18.74 39.14 5.22
N VAL A 23 -19.70 38.38 4.70
CA VAL A 23 -20.61 37.56 5.50
C VAL A 23 -19.95 36.26 5.87
N MET A 24 -19.98 35.90 7.13
CA MET A 24 -19.46 34.65 7.66
C MET A 24 -20.16 33.44 7.04
N THR A 25 -19.39 32.49 6.55
CA THR A 25 -19.90 31.22 6.00
C THR A 25 -20.34 30.28 7.12
N VAL A 26 -21.47 29.60 6.94
CA VAL A 26 -21.99 28.50 7.79
C VAL A 26 -22.40 27.33 6.91
N GLY A 27 -22.31 26.12 7.44
CA GLY A 27 -22.61 24.91 6.68
C GLY A 27 -21.53 24.57 5.65
N TRP A 28 -21.93 23.95 4.53
CA TRP A 28 -21.02 23.50 3.49
C TRP A 28 -20.51 24.64 2.60
N LEU A 29 -19.21 24.66 2.34
CA LEU A 29 -18.55 25.55 1.39
C LEU A 29 -17.75 24.72 0.38
N LEU A 30 -17.98 24.95 -0.91
CA LEU A 30 -17.13 24.49 -2.00
C LEU A 30 -16.18 25.64 -2.38
N LEU A 31 -14.87 25.43 -2.18
CA LEU A 31 -13.84 26.41 -2.51
C LEU A 31 -12.68 25.71 -3.20
N ASP A 32 -12.29 26.18 -4.39
CA ASP A 32 -11.20 25.61 -5.20
C ASP A 32 -11.28 24.09 -5.38
N GLY A 33 -12.51 23.56 -5.56
CA GLY A 33 -12.76 22.12 -5.74
C GLY A 33 -12.78 21.30 -4.46
N ASN A 34 -12.56 21.90 -3.30
CA ASN A 34 -12.58 21.25 -2.00
C ASN A 34 -13.82 21.65 -1.18
N TYR A 35 -14.40 20.68 -0.48
CA TYR A 35 -15.50 20.93 0.44
C TYR A 35 -14.99 21.12 1.86
N TYR A 36 -15.55 22.14 2.53
CA TYR A 36 -15.35 22.49 3.94
C TYR A 36 -16.71 22.56 4.62
N TYR A 37 -16.72 22.38 5.93
CA TYR A 37 -17.94 22.54 6.72
C TYR A 37 -17.71 23.48 7.90
N PHE A 38 -18.63 24.42 8.11
CA PHE A 38 -18.59 25.41 9.17
C PHE A 38 -19.79 25.22 10.10
N SER A 39 -19.57 25.36 11.39
CA SER A 39 -20.65 25.33 12.39
C SER A 39 -21.62 26.50 12.23
N ASP A 40 -22.70 26.48 12.96
CA ASP A 40 -23.66 27.61 13.01
C ASP A 40 -23.01 28.90 13.56
N SER A 41 -21.90 28.76 14.31
CA SER A 41 -21.08 29.89 14.77
C SER A 41 -19.99 30.31 13.77
N GLY A 42 -19.94 29.68 12.58
CA GLY A 42 -19.00 29.97 11.51
C GLY A 42 -17.60 29.38 11.68
N GLU A 43 -17.39 28.55 12.67
CA GLU A 43 -16.10 27.88 12.90
C GLU A 43 -15.90 26.73 11.90
N MET A 44 -14.76 26.68 11.20
CA MET A 44 -14.39 25.55 10.36
C MET A 44 -14.30 24.28 11.20
N GLN A 45 -14.97 23.24 10.76
CA GLN A 45 -15.02 21.96 11.46
C GLN A 45 -13.92 21.02 10.92
N THR A 46 -13.39 20.15 11.80
CA THR A 46 -12.40 19.13 11.47
C THR A 46 -12.72 17.82 12.18
N GLY A 47 -12.19 16.69 11.67
CA GLY A 47 -12.46 15.37 12.22
C GLY A 47 -13.81 14.79 11.77
N TRP A 48 -14.35 13.86 12.54
CA TRP A 48 -15.60 13.18 12.24
C TRP A 48 -16.83 14.01 12.58
N HIS A 49 -17.74 14.18 11.61
CA HIS A 49 -19.01 14.89 11.77
C HIS A 49 -20.17 14.11 11.20
N PHE A 50 -21.30 14.09 11.95
CA PHE A 50 -22.55 13.51 11.51
C PHE A 50 -23.49 14.63 11.02
N ILE A 51 -23.65 14.72 9.69
CA ILE A 51 -24.38 15.80 9.05
C ILE A 51 -25.44 15.19 8.12
N SER A 52 -26.69 15.59 8.25
CA SER A 52 -27.81 15.14 7.42
C SER A 52 -27.85 13.61 7.26
N ASN A 53 -27.75 12.88 8.38
CA ASN A 53 -27.79 11.41 8.46
C ASN A 53 -26.60 10.67 7.82
N ASN A 54 -25.48 11.36 7.54
CA ASN A 54 -24.25 10.77 7.00
C ASN A 54 -23.05 11.19 7.84
N TRP A 55 -22.04 10.28 7.89
CA TRP A 55 -20.77 10.60 8.50
C TRP A 55 -19.80 11.11 7.44
N TYR A 56 -19.12 12.20 7.76
CA TYR A 56 -18.06 12.83 6.98
C TYR A 56 -16.81 12.95 7.82
N TYR A 57 -15.67 12.93 7.15
CA TYR A 57 -14.38 13.25 7.79
C TYR A 57 -13.79 14.49 7.13
N LEU A 58 -13.48 15.47 7.95
CA LEU A 58 -12.85 16.73 7.57
C LEU A 58 -11.40 16.68 8.07
N ALA A 59 -10.45 16.78 7.17
CA ALA A 59 -9.02 16.66 7.50
C ALA A 59 -8.62 17.61 8.63
N LYS A 60 -7.91 17.11 9.64
CA LYS A 60 -7.61 17.86 10.87
C LYS A 60 -6.70 19.07 10.63
N ASP A 61 -5.81 18.96 9.64
CA ASP A 61 -4.84 19.98 9.27
C ASP A 61 -5.39 21.03 8.30
N THR A 62 -6.30 20.64 7.41
CA THR A 62 -6.79 21.49 6.32
C THR A 62 -8.27 21.81 6.38
N GLY A 63 -9.08 21.02 7.08
CA GLY A 63 -10.53 21.09 7.05
C GLY A 63 -11.17 20.50 5.78
N ILE A 64 -10.37 19.99 4.83
CA ILE A 64 -10.87 19.44 3.57
C ILE A 64 -11.60 18.12 3.81
N MET A 65 -12.81 17.99 3.23
CA MET A 65 -13.62 16.78 3.31
C MET A 65 -12.97 15.61 2.56
N TYR A 66 -12.85 14.45 3.20
CA TYR A 66 -12.47 13.21 2.51
C TYR A 66 -13.58 12.75 1.57
N SER A 67 -13.20 12.35 0.38
CA SER A 67 -14.11 11.82 -0.66
C SER A 67 -13.40 10.85 -1.58
N SER A 68 -14.20 10.11 -2.39
CA SER A 68 -13.70 9.34 -3.53
C SER A 68 -12.63 8.31 -3.19
N GLY A 69 -12.93 7.36 -2.30
CA GLY A 69 -12.06 6.21 -2.13
C GLY A 69 -11.66 5.88 -0.71
N TRP A 70 -10.50 5.23 -0.59
CA TRP A 70 -9.98 4.75 0.68
C TRP A 70 -9.15 5.81 1.39
N HIS A 71 -9.48 6.05 2.65
CA HIS A 71 -8.70 6.92 3.53
C HIS A 71 -8.45 6.24 4.87
N ALA A 72 -7.25 6.38 5.40
CA ALA A 72 -6.95 5.97 6.77
C ALA A 72 -7.27 7.10 7.74
N ASP A 73 -7.93 6.77 8.83
CA ASP A 73 -8.01 7.69 9.97
C ASP A 73 -6.60 7.91 10.52
N PRO A 74 -6.11 9.15 10.62
CA PRO A 74 -4.71 9.42 10.95
C PRO A 74 -4.31 8.99 12.37
N GLU A 75 -5.26 8.87 13.29
CA GLU A 75 -4.99 8.48 14.69
C GLU A 75 -5.06 6.97 14.89
N THR A 76 -6.09 6.33 14.32
CA THR A 76 -6.36 4.91 14.54
C THR A 76 -5.84 4.01 13.44
N GLN A 77 -5.42 4.60 12.29
CA GLN A 77 -5.07 3.90 11.06
C GLN A 77 -6.19 3.00 10.52
N THR A 78 -7.41 3.20 11.01
CA THR A 78 -8.59 2.48 10.51
C THR A 78 -8.90 2.94 9.09
N MET A 79 -9.08 1.97 8.19
CA MET A 79 -9.43 2.24 6.80
C MET A 79 -10.94 2.45 6.65
N TYR A 80 -11.30 3.57 6.05
CA TYR A 80 -12.66 3.93 5.67
C TYR A 80 -12.75 4.14 4.16
N TYR A 81 -13.93 3.91 3.61
CA TYR A 81 -14.23 4.24 2.22
C TYR A 81 -15.26 5.37 2.15
N PHE A 82 -14.92 6.41 1.40
CA PHE A 82 -15.80 7.57 1.18
C PHE A 82 -16.33 7.57 -0.25
N TYR A 83 -17.61 7.80 -0.40
CA TYR A 83 -18.22 8.03 -1.70
C TYR A 83 -17.72 9.36 -2.31
N SER A 84 -17.93 9.55 -3.62
CA SER A 84 -17.53 10.79 -4.32
C SER A 84 -18.17 12.04 -3.73
N TRP A 85 -19.32 11.91 -3.12
CA TRP A 85 -20.02 13.00 -2.43
C TRP A 85 -19.58 13.19 -0.95
N GLY A 86 -18.59 12.44 -0.48
CA GLY A 86 -17.95 12.63 0.83
C GLY A 86 -18.50 11.80 1.98
N GLY A 87 -19.66 11.15 1.84
CA GLY A 87 -20.19 10.29 2.91
C GLY A 87 -19.40 9.01 3.09
N ALA A 88 -19.16 8.59 4.34
CA ALA A 88 -18.51 7.32 4.65
C ALA A 88 -19.44 6.13 4.38
N ALA A 89 -18.90 5.07 3.73
CA ALA A 89 -19.63 3.82 3.55
C ALA A 89 -19.82 3.12 4.88
N ARG A 90 -21.06 2.79 5.23
CA ARG A 90 -21.42 2.09 6.46
C ARG A 90 -22.65 1.21 6.27
N ASN A 91 -22.74 0.13 7.03
CA ASN A 91 -23.86 -0.82 7.00
C ASN A 91 -24.25 -1.25 5.57
N THR A 92 -23.24 -1.46 4.73
CA THR A 92 -23.39 -1.79 3.31
C THR A 92 -22.33 -2.78 2.84
N THR A 93 -22.52 -3.33 1.66
CA THR A 93 -21.49 -4.14 0.97
C THR A 93 -21.26 -3.54 -0.40
N LEU A 94 -20.01 -3.21 -0.70
CA LEU A 94 -19.57 -2.69 -1.99
C LEU A 94 -18.66 -3.69 -2.69
N THR A 95 -18.64 -3.66 -4.03
CA THR A 95 -17.61 -4.36 -4.81
C THR A 95 -16.61 -3.30 -5.28
N LEU A 96 -15.39 -3.38 -4.74
CA LEU A 96 -14.32 -2.42 -5.00
C LEU A 96 -13.14 -3.19 -5.61
N ASN A 97 -12.76 -2.83 -6.84
CA ASN A 97 -11.68 -3.50 -7.59
C ASN A 97 -11.81 -5.04 -7.62
N GLY A 98 -13.04 -5.56 -7.78
CA GLY A 98 -13.33 -6.99 -7.82
C GLY A 98 -13.51 -7.67 -6.46
N TYR A 99 -13.22 -7.00 -5.35
CA TYR A 99 -13.39 -7.53 -4.00
C TYR A 99 -14.68 -7.05 -3.35
N ARG A 100 -15.44 -7.98 -2.76
CA ARG A 100 -16.63 -7.64 -1.97
C ARG A 100 -16.22 -7.22 -0.56
N VAL A 101 -16.48 -5.97 -0.22
CA VAL A 101 -16.14 -5.38 1.07
C VAL A 101 -17.41 -5.05 1.83
N LYS A 102 -17.58 -5.66 3.01
CA LYS A 102 -18.70 -5.37 3.91
C LYS A 102 -18.28 -4.32 4.94
N PHE A 103 -19.04 -3.24 5.00
CA PHE A 103 -18.84 -2.17 5.98
C PHE A 103 -19.79 -2.32 7.16
N LEU A 104 -19.27 -2.19 8.36
CA LEU A 104 -20.01 -2.21 9.62
C LEU A 104 -20.82 -0.92 9.80
N SER A 105 -21.71 -0.87 10.80
CA SER A 105 -22.56 0.30 11.07
C SER A 105 -21.77 1.57 11.39
N TRP A 106 -20.55 1.42 11.93
CA TRP A 106 -19.63 2.51 12.24
C TRP A 106 -18.63 2.84 11.11
N GLY A 107 -18.71 2.15 9.96
CA GLY A 107 -17.88 2.40 8.77
C GLY A 107 -16.63 1.54 8.62
N GLY A 108 -16.23 0.80 9.64
CA GLY A 108 -15.08 -0.12 9.55
C GLY A 108 -15.39 -1.35 8.70
N ILE A 109 -14.34 -1.99 8.17
CA ILE A 109 -14.44 -3.17 7.32
C ILE A 109 -14.72 -4.41 8.18
N SER A 110 -15.66 -5.26 7.75
CA SER A 110 -15.90 -6.58 8.36
C SER A 110 -14.94 -7.61 7.77
N GLY A 111 -13.98 -8.08 8.57
CA GLY A 111 -13.00 -9.11 8.15
C GLY A 111 -11.72 -8.53 7.57
N SER A 112 -11.18 -9.23 6.57
CA SER A 112 -9.95 -8.85 5.88
C SER A 112 -10.20 -8.77 4.38
N THR A 113 -9.48 -7.90 3.67
CA THR A 113 -9.64 -7.73 2.22
C THR A 113 -8.42 -7.06 1.59
N TRP A 114 -8.24 -7.30 0.29
CA TRP A 114 -7.35 -6.51 -0.55
C TRP A 114 -8.02 -5.19 -0.92
N LEU A 115 -7.25 -4.11 -0.96
CA LEU A 115 -7.65 -2.82 -1.50
C LEU A 115 -6.58 -2.27 -2.43
N TYR A 116 -7.03 -1.51 -3.42
CA TYR A 116 -6.17 -0.78 -4.34
C TYR A 116 -6.34 0.72 -4.14
N ARG A 117 -5.24 1.43 -3.88
CA ARG A 117 -5.22 2.87 -3.63
C ARG A 117 -3.91 3.45 -4.15
N ASP A 118 -3.96 4.60 -4.80
CA ASP A 118 -2.79 5.39 -5.22
C ASP A 118 -1.76 4.57 -6.02
N GLY A 119 -2.25 3.67 -6.92
CA GLY A 119 -1.39 2.84 -7.76
C GLY A 119 -0.83 1.58 -7.09
N SER A 120 -1.17 1.29 -5.83
CA SER A 120 -0.63 0.17 -5.07
C SER A 120 -1.70 -0.70 -4.43
N TRP A 121 -1.37 -1.97 -4.19
CA TRP A 121 -2.21 -2.90 -3.45
C TRP A 121 -1.81 -2.95 -1.98
N TYR A 122 -2.82 -3.06 -1.12
CA TYR A 122 -2.71 -3.16 0.33
C TYR A 122 -3.59 -4.31 0.83
N TYR A 123 -3.25 -4.88 1.96
CA TYR A 123 -4.12 -5.85 2.63
C TYR A 123 -4.57 -5.34 3.99
N VAL A 124 -5.89 -5.25 4.15
CA VAL A 124 -6.51 -4.82 5.42
C VAL A 124 -6.81 -6.04 6.28
N LYS A 125 -6.38 -5.99 7.53
CA LYS A 125 -6.69 -6.97 8.57
C LYS A 125 -7.03 -6.22 9.85
N LYS A 126 -8.18 -6.54 10.47
CA LYS A 126 -8.64 -5.84 11.67
C LYS A 126 -8.65 -4.32 11.52
N TYR A 127 -9.29 -3.85 10.45
CA TYR A 127 -9.55 -2.44 10.12
C TYR A 127 -8.38 -1.63 9.55
N SER A 128 -7.13 -2.06 9.72
CA SER A 128 -5.94 -1.34 9.24
C SER A 128 -5.18 -2.13 8.18
N CYS A 129 -4.40 -1.44 7.35
CA CYS A 129 -3.42 -2.09 6.48
C CYS A 129 -2.34 -2.77 7.33
N ILE A 130 -1.97 -4.00 6.95
CA ILE A 130 -0.76 -4.63 7.49
C ILE A 130 0.46 -3.99 6.83
N THR A 131 1.54 -3.86 7.57
CA THR A 131 2.78 -3.18 7.17
C THR A 131 3.99 -4.03 7.49
N ASP A 132 5.13 -3.66 6.94
CA ASP A 132 6.46 -4.15 7.30
C ASP A 132 6.67 -5.67 7.20
N GLY A 133 7.41 -6.07 6.18
CA GLY A 133 7.95 -7.43 6.07
C GLY A 133 7.01 -8.43 5.41
N TRP A 134 7.30 -9.71 5.66
CA TRP A 134 6.62 -10.83 5.05
C TRP A 134 5.33 -11.22 5.76
N HIS A 135 4.25 -11.34 5.00
CA HIS A 135 2.94 -11.81 5.49
C HIS A 135 2.40 -12.93 4.59
N GLN A 136 1.87 -13.98 5.22
CA GLN A 136 1.19 -15.05 4.49
C GLN A 136 -0.31 -14.74 4.40
N ILE A 137 -0.83 -14.67 3.17
CA ILE A 137 -2.23 -14.39 2.87
C ILE A 137 -2.71 -15.45 1.87
N ASP A 138 -3.75 -16.18 2.23
CA ASP A 138 -4.35 -17.25 1.40
C ASP A 138 -3.30 -18.23 0.83
N GLY A 139 -2.33 -18.62 1.66
CA GLY A 139 -1.27 -19.59 1.32
C GLY A 139 -0.10 -19.02 0.51
N ALA A 140 -0.12 -17.77 0.08
CA ALA A 140 0.98 -17.11 -0.60
C ALA A 140 1.67 -16.08 0.31
N TRP A 141 2.98 -15.87 0.10
CA TRP A 141 3.75 -14.87 0.82
C TRP A 141 3.82 -13.56 0.02
N TYR A 142 3.64 -12.44 0.71
CA TYR A 142 3.71 -11.08 0.19
C TYR A 142 4.60 -10.24 1.10
N PHE A 143 5.35 -9.32 0.51
CA PHE A 143 6.13 -8.34 1.28
C PHE A 143 5.43 -6.99 1.30
N MET A 144 5.17 -6.50 2.51
CA MET A 144 4.59 -5.18 2.73
C MET A 144 5.71 -4.17 3.04
N ASN A 145 5.66 -3.03 2.38
CA ASN A 145 6.51 -1.89 2.73
C ASN A 145 6.05 -1.26 4.05
N ALA A 146 6.81 -0.32 4.58
CA ALA A 146 6.46 0.42 5.80
C ALA A 146 5.12 1.17 5.71
N ASP A 147 4.72 1.59 4.50
CA ASP A 147 3.42 2.22 4.23
C ASP A 147 2.29 1.22 3.99
N GLY A 148 2.58 -0.08 4.00
CA GLY A 148 1.65 -1.18 3.75
C GLY A 148 1.45 -1.55 2.28
N ALA A 149 2.04 -0.83 1.33
CA ALA A 149 2.00 -1.20 -0.08
C ALA A 149 2.77 -2.50 -0.32
N ILE A 150 2.21 -3.44 -1.12
CA ILE A 150 2.94 -4.65 -1.48
C ILE A 150 4.02 -4.38 -2.52
N ARG A 151 5.12 -5.12 -2.44
CA ARG A 151 6.09 -5.17 -3.53
C ARG A 151 5.56 -6.04 -4.67
N GLN A 152 5.77 -5.61 -5.92
CA GLN A 152 5.29 -6.32 -7.11
C GLN A 152 6.31 -6.26 -8.23
N ASN A 153 6.44 -7.39 -8.97
CA ASN A 153 7.29 -7.49 -10.16
C ASN A 153 8.71 -6.94 -9.95
N GLU A 154 9.35 -7.32 -8.86
CA GLU A 154 10.70 -6.87 -8.53
C GLU A 154 11.50 -7.94 -7.80
N SER A 155 12.83 -7.75 -7.79
CA SER A 155 13.73 -8.42 -6.87
C SER A 155 14.24 -7.43 -5.82
N PHE A 156 14.46 -7.90 -4.61
CA PHE A 156 14.96 -7.06 -3.52
C PHE A 156 15.69 -7.88 -2.46
N THR A 157 16.59 -7.22 -1.75
CA THR A 157 17.28 -7.81 -0.61
C THR A 157 16.55 -7.47 0.69
N TYR A 158 16.31 -8.48 1.51
CA TYR A 158 15.76 -8.33 2.85
C TYR A 158 16.47 -9.32 3.77
N ASP A 159 16.95 -8.84 4.92
CA ASP A 159 17.73 -9.63 5.89
C ASP A 159 18.85 -10.45 5.23
N ASN A 160 19.68 -9.77 4.41
CA ASN A 160 20.79 -10.31 3.62
C ASN A 160 20.44 -11.44 2.63
N ASN A 161 19.17 -11.61 2.28
CA ASN A 161 18.73 -12.57 1.29
C ASN A 161 18.03 -11.89 0.11
N LEU A 162 18.30 -12.40 -1.10
CA LEU A 162 17.65 -11.93 -2.32
C LEU A 162 16.32 -12.66 -2.53
N TYR A 163 15.26 -11.88 -2.72
CA TYR A 163 13.89 -12.37 -2.97
C TYR A 163 13.36 -11.84 -4.28
N PHE A 164 12.36 -12.53 -4.81
CA PHE A 164 11.66 -12.18 -6.03
C PHE A 164 10.16 -12.29 -5.82
N VAL A 165 9.41 -11.30 -6.29
CA VAL A 165 7.95 -11.28 -6.27
C VAL A 165 7.40 -11.05 -7.68
N ASN A 166 6.30 -11.72 -7.99
CA ASN A 166 5.67 -11.61 -9.31
C ASN A 166 4.77 -10.37 -9.44
N ASN A 167 4.11 -10.22 -10.60
CA ASN A 167 3.19 -9.11 -10.89
C ASN A 167 2.02 -8.99 -9.91
N SER A 168 1.65 -10.07 -9.23
CA SER A 168 0.62 -10.06 -8.19
C SER A 168 1.21 -9.87 -6.78
N GLY A 169 2.51 -9.65 -6.66
CA GLY A 169 3.23 -9.51 -5.38
C GLY A 169 3.51 -10.84 -4.67
N LYS A 170 3.16 -11.99 -5.27
CA LYS A 170 3.44 -13.30 -4.65
C LYS A 170 4.91 -13.65 -4.74
N MET A 171 5.49 -14.08 -3.62
CA MET A 171 6.86 -14.56 -3.55
C MET A 171 7.06 -15.82 -4.38
N TYR A 172 8.12 -15.84 -5.19
CA TYR A 172 8.63 -17.06 -5.81
C TYR A 172 9.38 -17.91 -4.78
N GLN A 173 9.16 -19.22 -4.81
CA GLN A 173 9.82 -20.17 -3.90
C GLN A 173 9.95 -21.56 -4.51
N ASN A 174 10.92 -22.34 -4.04
CA ASN A 174 11.14 -23.74 -4.37
C ASN A 174 11.21 -24.04 -5.88
N GLN A 175 11.90 -23.17 -6.65
CA GLN A 175 12.00 -23.30 -8.10
C GLN A 175 13.21 -22.58 -8.68
N TRP A 176 13.58 -22.96 -9.92
CA TRP A 176 14.40 -22.10 -10.77
C TRP A 176 13.57 -20.94 -11.32
N LEU A 177 14.11 -19.74 -11.27
CA LEU A 177 13.52 -18.53 -11.83
C LEU A 177 14.48 -17.93 -12.85
N ASN A 178 13.98 -17.65 -14.07
CA ASN A 178 14.67 -16.75 -14.99
C ASN A 178 14.22 -15.32 -14.70
N TRP A 179 15.17 -14.45 -14.35
CA TRP A 179 14.94 -13.05 -14.10
C TRP A 179 15.99 -12.22 -14.81
N ASP A 180 15.57 -11.39 -15.74
CA ASP A 180 16.46 -10.55 -16.59
C ASP A 180 17.58 -11.36 -17.27
N GLY A 181 17.27 -12.56 -17.78
CA GLY A 181 18.21 -13.43 -18.48
C GLY A 181 19.16 -14.21 -17.57
N LYS A 182 19.11 -14.04 -16.27
CA LYS A 182 19.86 -14.83 -15.29
C LYS A 182 18.95 -15.84 -14.59
N TYR A 183 19.53 -16.95 -14.14
CA TYR A 183 18.79 -18.01 -13.45
C TYR A 183 19.15 -18.03 -11.98
N TYR A 184 18.12 -18.08 -11.12
CA TYR A 184 18.20 -18.13 -9.67
C TYR A 184 17.46 -19.35 -9.15
N TYR A 185 18.00 -20.07 -8.18
CA TYR A 185 17.25 -21.11 -7.48
C TYR A 185 16.73 -20.56 -6.16
N LEU A 186 15.41 -20.59 -6.01
CA LEU A 186 14.74 -20.06 -4.83
C LEU A 186 14.41 -21.22 -3.88
N ARG A 187 14.84 -21.07 -2.64
CA ARG A 187 14.60 -22.05 -1.57
C ARG A 187 13.10 -22.12 -1.23
N SER A 188 12.68 -23.11 -0.47
CA SER A 188 11.29 -23.28 -0.03
C SER A 188 10.74 -22.10 0.79
N TRP A 189 11.62 -21.35 1.41
CA TRP A 189 11.28 -20.12 2.15
C TRP A 189 11.47 -18.84 1.32
N GLY A 190 11.77 -18.94 0.01
CA GLY A 190 11.77 -17.85 -0.96
C GLY A 190 13.13 -17.21 -1.24
N GLY A 191 14.09 -17.25 -0.33
CA GLY A 191 15.41 -16.67 -0.55
C GLY A 191 16.21 -17.39 -1.65
N ALA A 192 16.91 -16.64 -2.49
CA ALA A 192 17.82 -17.19 -3.49
C ALA A 192 18.99 -17.94 -2.82
N VAL A 193 19.44 -19.02 -3.46
CA VAL A 193 20.67 -19.71 -3.03
C VAL A 193 21.84 -18.76 -3.23
N GLN A 194 22.64 -18.60 -2.18
CA GLN A 194 23.85 -17.79 -2.19
C GLN A 194 25.02 -18.53 -2.83
N GLU A 195 26.12 -17.82 -3.07
CA GLU A 195 27.33 -18.33 -3.70
C GLU A 195 27.76 -19.72 -3.22
N GLY A 196 28.17 -20.55 -4.16
CA GLY A 196 28.74 -21.88 -3.93
C GLY A 196 28.03 -22.99 -4.69
N TRP A 197 28.36 -24.23 -4.31
CA TRP A 197 27.80 -25.42 -4.96
C TRP A 197 26.39 -25.72 -4.50
N LEU A 198 25.49 -25.91 -5.47
CA LEU A 198 24.10 -26.34 -5.26
C LEU A 198 23.90 -27.73 -5.89
N LYS A 199 23.51 -28.72 -5.10
CA LYS A 199 23.10 -30.05 -5.57
C LYS A 199 21.61 -30.18 -5.63
N LEU A 200 21.04 -30.42 -6.81
CA LEU A 200 19.62 -30.71 -7.03
C LEU A 200 19.48 -31.95 -7.93
N GLN A 201 18.69 -32.93 -7.51
CA GLN A 201 18.36 -34.11 -8.31
C GLN A 201 19.61 -34.78 -8.94
N ASN A 202 20.66 -34.97 -8.14
CA ASN A 202 21.96 -35.51 -8.57
C ASN A 202 22.72 -34.69 -9.62
N LYS A 203 22.31 -33.46 -9.89
CA LYS A 203 23.08 -32.49 -10.69
C LYS A 203 23.70 -31.45 -9.79
N TYR A 204 24.92 -30.99 -10.18
CA TYR A 204 25.61 -29.94 -9.46
C TYR A 204 25.60 -28.66 -10.29
N TYR A 205 25.35 -27.55 -9.62
CA TYR A 205 25.33 -26.20 -10.16
C TYR A 205 26.24 -25.32 -9.32
N TYR A 206 26.84 -24.31 -9.92
CA TYR A 206 27.58 -23.29 -9.16
C TYR A 206 26.84 -21.97 -9.19
N ILE A 207 26.65 -21.39 -8.02
CA ILE A 207 25.99 -20.13 -7.84
C ILE A 207 27.03 -19.03 -7.64
N ASN A 208 26.88 -17.92 -8.36
CA ASN A 208 27.76 -16.76 -8.29
C ASN A 208 27.47 -15.93 -7.02
N GLU A 209 28.34 -14.97 -6.71
CA GLU A 209 28.17 -14.01 -5.62
C GLU A 209 26.86 -13.22 -5.71
N ASP A 210 26.37 -12.93 -6.92
CA ASP A 210 25.08 -12.27 -7.17
C ASP A 210 23.87 -13.21 -7.08
N CYS A 211 24.04 -14.41 -6.55
CA CYS A 211 23.06 -15.48 -6.45
C CYS A 211 22.60 -16.07 -7.80
N SER A 212 23.15 -15.65 -8.94
CA SER A 212 22.82 -16.21 -10.24
C SER A 212 23.58 -17.50 -10.50
N ARG A 213 22.98 -18.42 -11.28
CA ARG A 213 23.61 -19.66 -11.72
C ARG A 213 24.69 -19.39 -12.79
N LYS A 214 25.88 -19.98 -12.65
CA LYS A 214 26.88 -20.05 -13.72
C LYS A 214 26.36 -20.88 -14.89
N THR A 215 26.65 -20.45 -16.12
CA THR A 215 26.29 -21.17 -17.34
C THR A 215 27.41 -21.06 -18.38
N GLN A 216 27.63 -22.14 -19.12
CA GLN A 216 28.51 -22.21 -20.30
C GLN A 216 29.90 -21.60 -20.08
N GLU A 217 30.54 -21.91 -18.94
CA GLU A 217 31.86 -21.39 -18.62
C GLU A 217 32.76 -22.41 -17.87
N ALA A 218 34.07 -22.21 -17.97
CA ALA A 218 35.07 -22.84 -17.10
C ALA A 218 35.45 -21.87 -15.99
N PHE A 219 35.60 -22.36 -14.76
CA PHE A 219 35.98 -21.54 -13.61
C PHE A 219 36.84 -22.34 -12.62
N GLN A 220 37.65 -21.63 -11.86
CA GLN A 220 38.42 -22.24 -10.76
C GLN A 220 37.66 -22.11 -9.44
N TYR A 221 37.65 -23.21 -8.69
CA TYR A 221 37.15 -23.23 -7.32
C TYR A 221 38.01 -24.23 -6.50
N ASP A 222 38.47 -23.80 -5.34
CA ASP A 222 39.33 -24.59 -4.46
C ASP A 222 40.48 -25.31 -5.19
N HIS A 223 41.27 -24.54 -5.98
CA HIS A 223 42.43 -24.97 -6.80
C HIS A 223 42.09 -25.96 -7.92
N ASN A 224 40.84 -26.29 -8.17
CA ASN A 224 40.38 -27.17 -9.25
C ASN A 224 39.69 -26.38 -10.36
N LEU A 225 39.77 -26.90 -11.57
CA LEU A 225 39.05 -26.36 -12.73
C LEU A 225 37.76 -27.14 -12.94
N TYR A 226 36.69 -26.43 -13.03
CA TYR A 226 35.32 -26.94 -13.26
C TYR A 226 34.76 -26.36 -14.56
N PHE A 227 33.84 -27.10 -15.16
CA PHE A 227 33.09 -26.64 -16.33
C PHE A 227 31.59 -26.87 -16.12
N VAL A 228 30.77 -25.90 -16.51
CA VAL A 228 29.31 -26.00 -16.52
C VAL A 228 28.78 -25.80 -17.93
N ASP A 229 27.78 -26.59 -18.31
CA ASP A 229 27.12 -26.53 -19.61
C ASP A 229 26.19 -25.31 -19.74
N GLU A 230 25.50 -25.21 -20.87
CA GLU A 230 24.50 -24.16 -21.14
C GLU A 230 23.33 -24.13 -20.13
N ASN A 231 23.03 -25.27 -19.52
CA ASN A 231 22.03 -25.43 -18.47
C ASN A 231 22.63 -25.23 -17.06
N GLY A 232 23.89 -24.85 -16.97
CA GLY A 232 24.61 -24.64 -15.70
C GLY A 232 24.92 -25.93 -14.95
N VAL A 233 24.78 -27.10 -15.58
CA VAL A 233 25.10 -28.39 -14.95
C VAL A 233 26.58 -28.64 -15.06
N MET A 234 27.23 -29.03 -13.95
CA MET A 234 28.63 -29.46 -13.94
C MET A 234 28.80 -30.73 -14.77
N ILE A 235 29.78 -30.72 -15.69
CA ILE A 235 30.15 -31.82 -16.57
C ILE A 235 31.59 -32.28 -16.30
#